data_4e68afbd0e12200a087368d63862f00d
#
_entry.id   4e68afbd0e12200a087368d63862f00d
#
_cell.length_a   1.000
_cell.length_b   1.000
_cell.length_c   1.000
_cell.angle_alpha   90.00
_cell.angle_beta   90.00
_cell.angle_gamma   90.00
#
_symmetry.space_group_name_H-M   'P 1'
#
loop_
_entity.id
_entity.type
_entity.pdbx_description
1 polymer ?
#
loop_
_entity_poly.entity_id
_entity_poly.type
_entity_poly.pdbx_seq_one_letter_code
_entity_poly.pdbx_strand_id
1 'polypeptide(L)'
;MEVSPPSMSSYSARATTQPMQETDVALMEMELLEQNQRRLGNLTSRMTTILNGFDRRLIRLESSILPIHKSTQLLSRIHGNVEAVQRHLEQHIRHYGIEIQDEPFLRQGPDPQNPWAYMEAIQRVVNDATPAQGAPADDVISKRKAIVDMAARKLVQLVQQYAVSEPIDPRSYLASQMPHLSGECLTSIKALIQFLYTLSDTQSKSDNTFRLALKSLARVRASYLTSSMQSLTHAVVQAADHVQSQPSDMPREAHVKYVCGAAPFSEWLRALVMMMESEQAAVSSLF
;
A
#
# COMPACT_ATOMS: atom_id res chain seq x y z
N MET A 1 42.13 58.71 37.30
CA MET A 1 42.20 60.14 37.62
C MET A 1 42.40 60.22 39.10
N GLU A 2 43.65 60.40 39.46
CA GLU A 2 44.17 60.69 40.79
C GLU A 2 43.68 62.05 41.25
N VAL A 3 43.19 62.09 42.44
CA VAL A 3 43.06 63.38 43.14
C VAL A 3 43.74 63.26 44.47
N SER A 4 44.89 63.92 44.51
CA SER A 4 45.75 64.05 45.67
C SER A 4 45.10 64.84 46.80
N PRO A 5 45.50 64.61 48.07
CA PRO A 5 45.00 65.33 49.23
C PRO A 5 45.74 66.68 49.43
N PRO A 6 45.10 67.68 49.98
CA PRO A 6 45.75 68.90 50.29
C PRO A 6 46.48 68.84 51.68
N SER A 7 47.59 69.51 51.64
CA SER A 7 48.59 69.65 52.65
C SER A 7 48.14 70.24 53.98
N MET A 8 48.76 69.69 55.01
CA MET A 8 48.75 70.21 56.40
C MET A 8 49.37 71.63 56.48
N SER A 9 48.65 72.50 57.12
CA SER A 9 49.24 73.72 57.64
C SER A 9 49.01 73.74 59.14
N SER A 10 50.13 73.76 59.79
CA SER A 10 50.29 73.89 61.25
C SER A 10 49.96 75.33 61.72
N TYR A 11 49.00 75.44 62.59
CA TYR A 11 48.96 76.54 63.50
C TYR A 11 48.79 76.05 64.96
N SER A 12 49.87 76.26 65.69
CA SER A 12 49.91 76.14 67.18
C SER A 12 49.23 77.39 67.69
N ALA A 13 48.15 77.26 68.39
CA ALA A 13 47.59 78.24 69.24
C ALA A 13 47.16 77.65 70.58
N ARG A 14 47.89 78.04 71.55
CA ARG A 14 47.71 77.81 72.96
C ARG A 14 46.39 78.37 73.44
N ALA A 15 45.45 77.57 73.81
CA ALA A 15 44.22 78.01 74.44
C ALA A 15 43.98 77.16 75.72
N THR A 16 44.03 77.87 76.84
CA THR A 16 43.49 77.40 78.09
C THR A 16 41.97 77.19 77.93
N THR A 17 41.58 75.95 77.80
CA THR A 17 40.16 75.60 77.62
C THR A 17 39.62 75.14 79.00
N GLN A 18 38.54 75.77 79.34
CA GLN A 18 37.73 75.49 80.54
C GLN A 18 37.11 74.07 80.40
N PRO A 19 36.99 73.28 81.51
CA PRO A 19 36.42 71.92 81.50
C PRO A 19 34.94 71.89 81.14
N MET A 20 34.26 73.04 81.00
CA MET A 20 32.87 73.09 80.50
C MET A 20 32.74 72.83 78.96
N GLN A 21 33.78 73.09 78.15
CA GLN A 21 33.72 72.83 76.71
C GLN A 21 33.90 71.39 76.29
N GLU A 22 34.62 70.54 77.01
CA GLU A 22 34.82 69.17 76.77
C GLU A 22 33.53 68.31 77.05
N THR A 23 32.77 68.72 78.07
CA THR A 23 31.48 68.12 78.35
C THR A 23 30.43 68.43 77.31
N ASP A 24 30.41 69.63 76.71
CA ASP A 24 29.47 70.00 75.63
C ASP A 24 29.82 69.35 74.33
N VAL A 25 31.11 69.14 74.01
CA VAL A 25 31.54 68.42 72.81
C VAL A 25 31.19 66.93 72.93
N ALA A 26 31.42 66.32 74.13
CA ALA A 26 31.04 64.95 74.38
C ALA A 26 29.51 64.72 74.30
N LEU A 27 28.72 65.66 74.76
CA LEU A 27 27.26 65.63 74.61
C LEU A 27 26.82 65.75 73.11
N MET A 28 27.44 66.65 72.31
CA MET A 28 27.19 66.70 70.88
C MET A 28 27.58 65.40 70.14
N GLU A 29 28.74 64.80 70.49
CA GLU A 29 29.14 63.57 69.87
C GLU A 29 28.16 62.45 70.24
N MET A 30 27.69 62.42 71.49
CA MET A 30 26.71 61.42 71.93
C MET A 30 25.37 61.53 71.21
N GLU A 31 24.91 62.86 71.01
CA GLU A 31 23.71 63.16 70.27
C GLU A 31 23.85 62.77 68.77
N LEU A 32 25.02 63.01 68.18
CA LEU A 32 25.32 62.62 66.78
C LEU A 32 25.35 61.05 66.64
N LEU A 33 25.95 60.39 67.61
CA LEU A 33 25.97 58.92 67.68
C LEU A 33 24.54 58.35 67.82
N GLU A 34 23.72 58.93 68.66
CA GLU A 34 22.33 58.54 68.79
C GLU A 34 21.53 58.79 67.53
N GLN A 35 21.76 59.94 66.87
CA GLN A 35 21.14 60.24 65.56
C GLN A 35 21.58 59.24 64.48
N ASN A 36 22.87 58.89 64.42
CA ASN A 36 23.39 57.91 63.51
C ASN A 36 22.82 56.52 63.74
N GLN A 37 22.74 56.12 65.07
CA GLN A 37 22.12 54.84 65.45
C GLN A 37 20.63 54.79 65.03
N ARG A 38 19.88 55.89 65.23
CA ARG A 38 18.49 56.00 64.80
C ARG A 38 18.38 55.90 63.26
N ARG A 39 19.31 56.56 62.53
CA ARG A 39 19.36 56.45 61.04
C ARG A 39 19.68 55.05 60.57
N LEU A 40 20.65 54.36 61.17
CA LEU A 40 20.98 52.98 60.89
C LEU A 40 19.80 52.03 61.20
N GLY A 41 19.14 52.22 62.34
CA GLY A 41 17.93 51.48 62.70
C GLY A 41 16.82 51.64 61.65
N ASN A 42 16.58 52.90 61.19
CA ASN A 42 15.61 53.17 60.15
C ASN A 42 15.98 52.56 58.77
N LEU A 43 17.28 52.61 58.40
CA LEU A 43 17.79 51.98 57.18
C LEU A 43 17.66 50.48 57.23
N THR A 44 18.05 49.87 58.37
CA THR A 44 17.91 48.40 58.57
C THR A 44 16.43 47.99 58.50
N SER A 45 15.53 48.71 59.12
CA SER A 45 14.10 48.45 59.07
C SER A 45 13.55 48.54 57.64
N ARG A 46 14.00 49.59 56.89
CA ARG A 46 13.63 49.72 55.44
C ARG A 46 14.18 48.57 54.62
N MET A 47 15.47 48.17 54.78
CA MET A 47 16.06 47.02 54.11
C MET A 47 15.29 45.75 54.41
N THR A 48 14.98 45.49 55.66
CA THR A 48 14.19 44.30 56.08
C THR A 48 12.81 44.29 55.44
N THR A 49 12.16 45.46 55.38
CA THR A 49 10.84 45.60 54.69
C THR A 49 10.94 45.34 53.22
N ILE A 50 11.98 45.81 52.55
CA ILE A 50 12.23 45.57 51.13
C ILE A 50 12.53 44.10 50.89
N LEU A 51 13.41 43.46 51.68
CA LEU A 51 13.76 42.06 51.59
C LEU A 51 12.52 41.16 51.78
N ASN A 52 11.72 41.45 52.81
CA ASN A 52 10.46 40.72 53.02
C ASN A 52 9.48 40.94 51.88
N GLY A 53 9.49 42.12 51.21
CA GLY A 53 8.73 42.39 50.03
C GLY A 53 9.19 41.55 48.83
N PHE A 54 10.51 41.37 48.66
CA PHE A 54 11.08 40.52 47.62
C PHE A 54 10.77 39.05 47.88
N ASP A 55 10.95 38.53 49.11
CA ASP A 55 10.62 37.15 49.45
C ASP A 55 9.15 36.81 49.14
N ARG A 56 8.23 37.73 49.51
CA ARG A 56 6.81 37.52 49.21
C ARG A 56 6.55 37.50 47.72
N ARG A 57 7.27 38.33 46.92
CA ARG A 57 7.14 38.32 45.46
C ARG A 57 7.72 37.04 44.85
N LEU A 58 8.88 36.57 45.33
CA LEU A 58 9.52 35.36 44.90
C LEU A 58 8.61 34.14 45.19
N ILE A 59 8.05 34.01 46.39
CA ILE A 59 7.11 32.96 46.75
C ILE A 59 5.87 32.98 45.84
N ARG A 60 5.33 34.17 45.52
CA ARG A 60 4.21 34.28 44.59
C ARG A 60 4.60 33.88 43.19
N LEU A 61 5.78 34.28 42.73
CA LEU A 61 6.28 33.93 41.40
C LEU A 61 6.48 32.40 41.32
N GLU A 62 7.12 31.80 42.30
CA GLU A 62 7.33 30.35 42.39
C GLU A 62 5.98 29.59 42.39
N SER A 63 5.04 30.05 43.24
CA SER A 63 3.70 29.45 43.31
C SER A 63 2.89 29.58 42.02
N SER A 64 3.18 30.57 41.16
CA SER A 64 2.52 30.75 39.86
C SER A 64 3.24 30.02 38.71
N ILE A 65 4.57 29.93 38.74
CA ILE A 65 5.37 29.26 37.70
C ILE A 65 5.26 27.73 37.81
N LEU A 66 5.24 27.17 39.02
CA LEU A 66 5.20 25.73 39.21
C LEU A 66 3.98 25.04 38.60
N PRO A 67 2.74 25.56 38.75
CA PRO A 67 1.57 24.99 38.06
C PRO A 67 1.62 25.18 36.55
N ILE A 68 2.17 26.32 36.08
CA ILE A 68 2.32 26.54 34.61
C ILE A 68 3.30 25.53 34.02
N HIS A 69 4.43 25.30 34.69
CA HIS A 69 5.42 24.31 34.24
C HIS A 69 4.81 22.88 34.23
N LYS A 70 4.08 22.50 35.27
CA LYS A 70 3.38 21.20 35.33
C LYS A 70 2.32 21.05 34.20
N SER A 71 1.54 22.12 33.98
CA SER A 71 0.52 22.07 32.90
C SER A 71 1.16 22.07 31.52
N THR A 72 2.27 22.75 31.30
CA THR A 72 3.02 22.72 30.05
C THR A 72 3.61 21.33 29.78
N GLN A 73 4.19 20.68 30.79
CA GLN A 73 4.67 19.30 30.68
C GLN A 73 3.53 18.32 30.37
N LEU A 74 2.37 18.48 31.03
CA LEU A 74 1.21 17.65 30.79
C LEU A 74 0.70 17.82 29.34
N LEU A 75 0.57 19.09 28.90
CA LEU A 75 0.16 19.42 27.54
C LEU A 75 1.13 18.85 26.49
N SER A 76 2.43 18.99 26.71
CA SER A 76 3.45 18.42 25.80
C SER A 76 3.33 16.89 25.70
N ARG A 77 3.07 16.22 26.83
CA ARG A 77 2.86 14.77 26.86
C ARG A 77 1.57 14.37 26.13
N ILE A 78 0.49 15.12 26.36
CA ILE A 78 -0.79 14.88 25.67
C ILE A 78 -0.61 15.10 24.15
N HIS A 79 0.06 16.18 23.76
CA HIS A 79 0.34 16.47 22.34
C HIS A 79 1.11 15.32 21.67
N GLY A 80 2.18 14.85 22.29
CA GLY A 80 2.93 13.69 21.79
C GLY A 80 2.10 12.40 21.67
N ASN A 81 1.20 12.16 22.64
CA ASN A 81 0.27 11.03 22.57
C ASN A 81 -0.76 11.19 21.44
N VAL A 82 -1.30 12.40 21.26
CA VAL A 82 -2.24 12.69 20.16
C VAL A 82 -1.58 12.51 18.80
N GLU A 83 -0.35 13.02 18.61
CA GLU A 83 0.40 12.80 17.37
C GLU A 83 0.69 11.32 17.10
N ALA A 84 1.00 10.54 18.13
CA ALA A 84 1.20 9.11 18.00
C ALA A 84 -0.09 8.40 17.57
N VAL A 85 -1.21 8.72 18.20
CA VAL A 85 -2.54 8.17 17.85
C VAL A 85 -2.93 8.60 16.42
N GLN A 86 -2.72 9.87 16.06
CA GLN A 86 -3.02 10.37 14.72
C GLN A 86 -2.22 9.62 13.66
N ARG A 87 -0.91 9.43 13.86
CA ARG A 87 -0.07 8.64 12.93
C ARG A 87 -0.55 7.19 12.79
N HIS A 88 -0.93 6.54 13.89
CA HIS A 88 -1.49 5.19 13.85
C HIS A 88 -2.85 5.16 13.13
N LEU A 89 -3.72 6.13 13.38
CA LEU A 89 -5.01 6.25 12.69
C LEU A 89 -4.84 6.50 11.19
N GLU A 90 -3.93 7.38 10.78
CA GLU A 90 -3.62 7.64 9.37
C GLU A 90 -3.06 6.39 8.66
N GLN A 91 -2.22 5.60 9.35
CA GLN A 91 -1.77 4.31 8.84
C GLN A 91 -2.93 3.32 8.68
N HIS A 92 -3.81 3.22 9.69
CA HIS A 92 -5.00 2.38 9.62
C HIS A 92 -5.96 2.83 8.51
N ILE A 93 -6.24 4.12 8.39
CA ILE A 93 -7.14 4.65 7.34
C ILE A 93 -6.56 4.40 5.94
N ARG A 94 -5.26 4.54 5.75
CA ARG A 94 -4.61 4.19 4.47
C ARG A 94 -4.79 2.70 4.14
N HIS A 95 -4.59 1.81 5.10
CA HIS A 95 -4.78 0.37 4.91
C HIS A 95 -6.25 0.01 4.67
N TYR A 96 -7.17 0.53 5.48
CA TYR A 96 -8.60 0.28 5.31
C TYR A 96 -9.20 1.02 4.10
N GLY A 97 -8.72 2.22 3.78
CA GLY A 97 -9.18 3.00 2.63
C GLY A 97 -8.87 2.31 1.29
N ILE A 98 -7.73 1.63 1.18
CA ILE A 98 -7.37 0.87 -0.02
C ILE A 98 -8.22 -0.41 -0.13
N GLU A 99 -8.43 -1.15 0.97
CA GLU A 99 -9.34 -2.29 0.98
C GLU A 99 -10.79 -1.89 0.65
N ILE A 100 -11.28 -0.76 1.17
CA ILE A 100 -12.64 -0.27 0.92
C ILE A 100 -12.81 0.27 -0.50
N GLN A 101 -11.79 0.87 -1.10
CA GLN A 101 -11.89 1.41 -2.47
C GLN A 101 -11.76 0.34 -3.55
N ASP A 102 -10.80 -0.55 -3.42
CA ASP A 102 -10.53 -1.56 -4.45
C ASP A 102 -11.36 -2.85 -4.26
N GLU A 103 -11.81 -3.17 -3.04
CA GLU A 103 -12.60 -4.37 -2.77
C GLU A 103 -13.92 -4.44 -3.58
N PRO A 104 -14.80 -3.41 -3.60
CA PRO A 104 -16.01 -3.46 -4.40
C PRO A 104 -15.72 -3.54 -5.89
N PHE A 105 -14.67 -2.87 -6.38
CA PHE A 105 -14.22 -2.95 -7.76
C PHE A 105 -13.73 -4.36 -8.11
N LEU A 106 -12.91 -4.98 -7.25
CA LEU A 106 -12.45 -6.35 -7.42
C LEU A 106 -13.60 -7.38 -7.30
N ARG A 107 -14.62 -7.08 -6.49
CA ARG A 107 -15.83 -7.91 -6.39
C ARG A 107 -16.73 -7.79 -7.60
N GLN A 108 -16.78 -6.65 -8.26
CA GLN A 108 -17.55 -6.47 -9.50
C GLN A 108 -16.97 -7.32 -10.64
N GLY A 109 -15.66 -7.37 -10.78
CA GLY A 109 -14.95 -8.15 -11.80
C GLY A 109 -14.34 -7.28 -12.90
N PRO A 110 -13.50 -7.89 -13.75
CA PRO A 110 -12.83 -7.18 -14.83
C PRO A 110 -13.82 -6.79 -15.94
N ASP A 111 -13.65 -5.59 -16.47
CA ASP A 111 -14.31 -5.15 -17.70
C ASP A 111 -13.63 -5.83 -18.90
N PRO A 112 -14.37 -6.53 -19.77
CA PRO A 112 -13.82 -7.11 -20.99
C PRO A 112 -13.16 -6.08 -21.92
N GLN A 113 -13.57 -4.82 -21.87
CA GLN A 113 -12.98 -3.75 -22.67
C GLN A 113 -11.66 -3.22 -22.08
N ASN A 114 -11.52 -3.26 -20.76
CA ASN A 114 -10.34 -2.71 -20.09
C ASN A 114 -9.91 -3.57 -18.90
N PRO A 115 -9.23 -4.69 -19.13
CA PRO A 115 -8.73 -5.56 -18.04
C PRO A 115 -7.56 -4.95 -17.28
N TRP A 116 -6.87 -3.95 -17.83
CA TRP A 116 -5.66 -3.35 -17.25
C TRP A 116 -5.92 -2.67 -15.90
N ALA A 117 -7.00 -1.89 -15.82
CA ALA A 117 -7.38 -1.22 -14.57
C ALA A 117 -7.63 -2.22 -13.43
N TYR A 118 -8.20 -3.39 -13.77
CA TYR A 118 -8.44 -4.46 -12.80
C TYR A 118 -7.15 -5.14 -12.35
N MET A 119 -6.22 -5.39 -13.26
CA MET A 119 -4.89 -5.93 -12.94
C MET A 119 -4.09 -4.98 -12.07
N GLU A 120 -4.15 -3.67 -12.34
CA GLU A 120 -3.50 -2.63 -11.53
C GLU A 120 -4.09 -2.56 -10.12
N ALA A 121 -5.41 -2.69 -9.97
CA ALA A 121 -6.05 -2.75 -8.66
C ALA A 121 -5.57 -3.98 -7.84
N ILE A 122 -5.47 -5.15 -8.47
CA ILE A 122 -4.89 -6.34 -7.82
C ILE A 122 -3.43 -6.09 -7.39
N GLN A 123 -2.62 -5.49 -8.28
CA GLN A 123 -1.22 -5.20 -7.99
C GLN A 123 -1.06 -4.23 -6.82
N ARG A 124 -1.93 -3.21 -6.71
CA ARG A 124 -1.95 -2.30 -5.55
C ARG A 124 -2.24 -3.06 -4.26
N VAL A 125 -3.27 -3.90 -4.24
CA VAL A 125 -3.61 -4.72 -3.06
C VAL A 125 -2.47 -5.67 -2.66
N VAL A 126 -1.74 -6.22 -3.64
CA VAL A 126 -0.57 -7.10 -3.39
C VAL A 126 0.61 -6.31 -2.85
N ASN A 127 0.93 -5.14 -3.43
CA ASN A 127 2.07 -4.32 -3.03
C ASN A 127 1.89 -3.70 -1.63
N ASP A 128 0.65 -3.34 -1.26
CA ASP A 128 0.35 -2.81 0.07
C ASP A 128 0.41 -3.87 1.18
N ALA A 129 0.53 -5.14 0.81
CA ALA A 129 0.74 -6.23 1.76
C ALA A 129 2.15 -6.28 2.37
N THR A 130 3.09 -5.39 1.94
CA THR A 130 4.39 -5.28 2.59
C THR A 130 4.22 -4.75 4.01
N PRO A 131 4.71 -5.48 5.04
CA PRO A 131 4.50 -5.11 6.43
C PRO A 131 5.26 -3.81 6.75
N ALA A 132 4.55 -2.69 6.81
CA ALA A 132 5.01 -1.55 7.57
C ALA A 132 5.09 -1.98 9.05
N GLN A 133 6.20 -1.67 9.69
CA GLN A 133 6.54 -2.03 11.08
C GLN A 133 5.37 -1.83 12.06
N GLY A 134 4.71 -2.91 12.39
CA GLY A 134 3.54 -2.98 13.25
C GLY A 134 2.66 -4.09 12.71
N ALA A 135 2.93 -5.35 13.10
CA ALA A 135 2.33 -6.55 12.53
C ALA A 135 0.83 -6.37 12.23
N PRO A 136 0.40 -6.43 10.97
CA PRO A 136 -1.02 -6.57 10.68
C PRO A 136 -1.49 -7.87 11.31
N ALA A 137 -2.64 -7.85 12.00
CA ALA A 137 -3.24 -9.05 12.53
C ALA A 137 -3.39 -10.09 11.40
N ASP A 138 -3.09 -11.35 11.65
CA ASP A 138 -3.16 -12.47 10.67
C ASP A 138 -4.50 -12.49 9.90
N ASP A 139 -5.55 -11.95 10.50
CA ASP A 139 -6.88 -11.80 9.91
C ASP A 139 -6.91 -10.84 8.70
N VAL A 140 -6.16 -9.74 8.74
CA VAL A 140 -6.09 -8.78 7.62
C VAL A 140 -5.34 -9.39 6.44
N ILE A 141 -4.25 -10.09 6.70
CA ILE A 141 -3.47 -10.80 5.67
C ILE A 141 -4.33 -11.88 5.00
N SER A 142 -5.08 -12.64 5.80
CA SER A 142 -5.94 -13.70 5.28
C SER A 142 -7.09 -13.16 4.43
N LYS A 143 -7.72 -12.05 4.83
CA LYS A 143 -8.76 -11.36 4.05
C LYS A 143 -8.23 -10.83 2.72
N ARG A 144 -7.08 -10.15 2.73
CA ARG A 144 -6.44 -9.67 1.49
C ARG A 144 -6.15 -10.79 0.53
N LYS A 145 -5.59 -11.88 1.03
CA LYS A 145 -5.32 -13.05 0.23
C LYS A 145 -6.58 -13.65 -0.38
N ALA A 146 -7.67 -13.72 0.37
CA ALA A 146 -8.96 -14.20 -0.13
C ALA A 146 -9.51 -13.29 -1.25
N ILE A 147 -9.34 -11.96 -1.14
CA ILE A 147 -9.74 -10.99 -2.16
C ILE A 147 -8.91 -11.17 -3.43
N VAL A 148 -7.58 -11.30 -3.30
CA VAL A 148 -6.67 -11.52 -4.44
C VAL A 148 -6.97 -12.85 -5.14
N ASP A 149 -7.19 -13.92 -4.39
CA ASP A 149 -7.55 -15.25 -4.94
C ASP A 149 -8.91 -15.20 -5.67
N MET A 150 -9.88 -14.47 -5.13
CA MET A 150 -11.18 -14.25 -5.79
C MET A 150 -11.00 -13.45 -7.08
N ALA A 151 -10.24 -12.36 -7.05
CA ALA A 151 -9.97 -11.52 -8.20
C ALA A 151 -9.21 -12.29 -9.31
N ALA A 152 -8.21 -13.09 -8.95
CA ALA A 152 -7.47 -13.93 -9.88
C ALA A 152 -8.38 -14.97 -10.57
N ARG A 153 -9.33 -15.57 -9.85
CA ARG A 153 -10.34 -16.47 -10.47
C ARG A 153 -11.23 -15.76 -11.49
N LYS A 154 -11.57 -14.50 -11.26
CA LYS A 154 -12.33 -13.71 -12.25
C LYS A 154 -11.50 -13.39 -13.50
N LEU A 155 -10.19 -13.17 -13.37
CA LEU A 155 -9.30 -13.08 -14.53
C LEU A 155 -9.25 -14.41 -15.31
N VAL A 156 -9.28 -15.55 -14.64
CA VAL A 156 -9.39 -16.86 -15.31
C VAL A 156 -10.68 -16.96 -16.12
N GLN A 157 -11.81 -16.46 -15.59
CA GLN A 157 -13.07 -16.41 -16.33
C GLN A 157 -12.99 -15.50 -17.56
N LEU A 158 -12.28 -14.37 -17.44
CA LEU A 158 -12.05 -13.47 -18.57
C LEU A 158 -11.19 -14.13 -19.65
N VAL A 159 -10.15 -14.88 -19.29
CA VAL A 159 -9.36 -15.70 -20.23
C VAL A 159 -10.25 -16.70 -20.98
N GLN A 160 -11.20 -17.33 -20.27
CA GLN A 160 -12.18 -18.20 -20.92
C GLN A 160 -13.04 -17.47 -21.93
N GLN A 161 -13.54 -16.27 -21.60
CA GLN A 161 -14.37 -15.47 -22.49
C GLN A 161 -13.62 -15.08 -23.77
N TYR A 162 -12.37 -14.65 -23.65
CA TYR A 162 -11.55 -14.31 -24.83
C TYR A 162 -11.17 -15.53 -25.68
N ALA A 163 -11.09 -16.72 -25.06
CA ALA A 163 -10.74 -17.95 -25.73
C ALA A 163 -11.92 -18.57 -26.51
N VAL A 164 -13.16 -18.17 -26.21
CA VAL A 164 -14.35 -18.65 -26.89
C VAL A 164 -14.35 -18.17 -28.33
N SER A 165 -14.51 -19.10 -29.27
CA SER A 165 -14.72 -18.83 -30.70
C SER A 165 -15.95 -19.61 -31.19
N GLU A 166 -16.65 -19.07 -32.16
CA GLU A 166 -17.75 -19.78 -32.79
C GLU A 166 -17.22 -20.99 -33.57
N PRO A 167 -17.89 -22.15 -33.48
CA PRO A 167 -17.51 -23.32 -34.26
C PRO A 167 -17.60 -23.04 -35.76
N ILE A 168 -16.61 -23.45 -36.51
CA ILE A 168 -16.55 -23.27 -37.96
C ILE A 168 -16.74 -24.61 -38.68
N ASP A 169 -17.23 -24.59 -39.96
CA ASP A 169 -17.15 -25.75 -40.78
C ASP A 169 -15.78 -25.78 -41.50
N PRO A 170 -14.89 -26.73 -41.15
CA PRO A 170 -13.55 -26.81 -41.74
C PRO A 170 -13.54 -27.02 -43.25
N ARG A 171 -14.62 -27.56 -43.84
CA ARG A 171 -14.73 -27.76 -45.30
C ARG A 171 -14.61 -26.45 -46.07
N SER A 172 -15.17 -25.38 -45.54
CA SER A 172 -15.14 -24.06 -46.16
C SER A 172 -13.72 -23.49 -46.25
N TYR A 173 -12.78 -24.03 -45.47
CA TYR A 173 -11.41 -23.51 -45.33
C TYR A 173 -10.34 -24.46 -45.87
N LEU A 174 -10.69 -25.64 -46.44
CA LEU A 174 -9.71 -26.60 -46.98
C LEU A 174 -8.84 -26.03 -48.10
N ALA A 175 -9.32 -24.98 -48.80
CA ALA A 175 -8.60 -24.27 -49.85
C ALA A 175 -8.06 -22.89 -49.40
N SER A 176 -8.33 -22.47 -48.17
CA SER A 176 -7.96 -21.17 -47.61
C SER A 176 -7.36 -21.30 -46.23
N GLN A 177 -6.85 -20.22 -45.68
CA GLN A 177 -6.28 -20.22 -44.35
C GLN A 177 -7.38 -20.32 -43.28
N MET A 178 -7.20 -21.19 -42.29
CA MET A 178 -8.12 -21.32 -41.15
C MET A 178 -8.18 -19.99 -40.37
N PRO A 179 -9.38 -19.55 -39.94
CA PRO A 179 -9.49 -18.39 -39.08
C PRO A 179 -8.82 -18.64 -37.72
N HIS A 180 -7.95 -17.71 -37.35
CA HIS A 180 -7.30 -17.70 -36.04
C HIS A 180 -8.11 -16.86 -35.05
N LEU A 181 -7.79 -17.02 -33.76
CA LEU A 181 -8.18 -16.07 -32.73
C LEU A 181 -7.75 -14.66 -33.15
N SER A 182 -8.60 -13.66 -32.90
CA SER A 182 -8.25 -12.27 -33.24
C SER A 182 -6.95 -11.88 -32.53
N GLY A 183 -6.10 -11.13 -33.20
CA GLY A 183 -4.83 -10.67 -32.64
C GLY A 183 -4.99 -9.89 -31.33
N GLU A 184 -6.10 -9.15 -31.19
CA GLU A 184 -6.45 -8.44 -29.96
C GLU A 184 -6.78 -9.39 -28.80
N CYS A 185 -7.54 -10.47 -29.08
CA CYS A 185 -7.80 -11.50 -28.06
C CYS A 185 -6.52 -12.21 -27.65
N LEU A 186 -5.63 -12.54 -28.59
CA LEU A 186 -4.35 -13.19 -28.29
C LEU A 186 -3.46 -12.30 -27.42
N THR A 187 -3.34 -11.01 -27.73
CA THR A 187 -2.56 -10.07 -26.91
C THR A 187 -3.14 -9.91 -25.51
N SER A 188 -4.46 -9.85 -25.39
CA SER A 188 -5.14 -9.77 -24.09
C SER A 188 -4.95 -11.05 -23.27
N ILE A 189 -5.11 -12.23 -23.87
CA ILE A 189 -4.87 -13.52 -23.21
C ILE A 189 -3.42 -13.63 -22.76
N LYS A 190 -2.46 -13.25 -23.61
CA LYS A 190 -1.03 -13.24 -23.28
C LYS A 190 -0.75 -12.38 -22.05
N ALA A 191 -1.24 -11.16 -22.03
CA ALA A 191 -1.06 -10.23 -20.91
C ALA A 191 -1.67 -10.79 -19.60
N LEU A 192 -2.87 -11.35 -19.67
CA LEU A 192 -3.53 -11.97 -18.51
C LEU A 192 -2.76 -13.19 -17.99
N ILE A 193 -2.28 -14.04 -18.86
CA ILE A 193 -1.48 -15.23 -18.49
C ILE A 193 -0.16 -14.80 -17.85
N GLN A 194 0.54 -13.81 -18.42
CA GLN A 194 1.78 -13.25 -17.84
C GLN A 194 1.53 -12.64 -16.47
N PHE A 195 0.44 -11.89 -16.32
CA PHE A 195 0.08 -11.31 -15.02
C PHE A 195 -0.22 -12.40 -13.96
N LEU A 196 -1.00 -13.43 -14.32
CA LEU A 196 -1.28 -14.55 -13.42
C LEU A 196 -0.02 -15.34 -13.06
N TYR A 197 0.95 -15.44 -13.97
CA TYR A 197 2.25 -16.04 -13.71
C TYR A 197 3.05 -15.21 -12.69
N THR A 198 3.18 -13.88 -12.87
CA THR A 198 3.86 -13.00 -11.91
C THR A 198 3.18 -12.99 -10.55
N LEU A 199 1.84 -13.06 -10.52
CA LEU A 199 1.09 -13.16 -9.29
C LEU A 199 1.34 -14.49 -8.56
N SER A 200 1.53 -15.60 -9.29
CA SER A 200 1.83 -16.90 -8.70
C SER A 200 3.23 -16.97 -8.09
N ASP A 201 4.21 -16.29 -8.69
CA ASP A 201 5.58 -16.22 -8.19
C ASP A 201 5.69 -15.44 -6.88
N THR A 202 4.91 -14.36 -6.75
CA THR A 202 4.89 -13.52 -5.53
C THR A 202 4.14 -14.18 -4.35
N GLN A 203 3.21 -15.11 -4.61
CA GLN A 203 2.41 -15.77 -3.58
C GLN A 203 2.56 -17.29 -3.68
N SER A 204 3.40 -17.90 -2.85
CA SER A 204 3.76 -19.33 -2.87
C SER A 204 2.61 -20.37 -2.82
N LYS A 205 1.34 -19.93 -2.83
CA LYS A 205 0.14 -20.78 -2.95
C LYS A 205 -0.73 -20.49 -4.18
N SER A 206 -0.40 -19.47 -4.98
CA SER A 206 -1.17 -19.07 -6.16
C SER A 206 -0.86 -19.90 -7.43
N ASP A 207 0.02 -20.87 -7.35
CA ASP A 207 0.34 -21.84 -8.43
C ASP A 207 -0.93 -22.48 -9.02
N ASN A 208 -2.01 -22.51 -8.26
CA ASN A 208 -3.28 -23.09 -8.67
C ASN A 208 -4.06 -22.23 -9.64
N THR A 209 -4.00 -20.89 -9.56
CA THR A 209 -4.78 -19.99 -10.44
C THR A 209 -4.17 -19.88 -11.83
N PHE A 210 -2.85 -19.82 -11.96
CA PHE A 210 -2.15 -19.88 -13.23
C PHE A 210 -2.42 -21.21 -13.96
N ARG A 211 -2.24 -22.34 -13.27
CA ARG A 211 -2.56 -23.67 -13.83
C ARG A 211 -4.03 -23.80 -14.20
N LEU A 212 -4.93 -23.21 -13.40
CA LEU A 212 -6.36 -23.19 -13.69
C LEU A 212 -6.64 -22.39 -14.97
N ALA A 213 -5.97 -21.26 -15.19
CA ALA A 213 -6.09 -20.47 -16.41
C ALA A 213 -5.67 -21.27 -17.65
N LEU A 214 -4.51 -21.93 -17.60
CA LEU A 214 -4.02 -22.77 -18.69
C LEU A 214 -4.96 -23.95 -18.96
N LYS A 215 -5.42 -24.62 -17.92
CA LYS A 215 -6.35 -25.75 -18.04
C LYS A 215 -7.69 -25.31 -18.62
N SER A 216 -8.20 -24.15 -18.23
CA SER A 216 -9.46 -23.62 -18.74
C SER A 216 -9.33 -23.17 -20.20
N LEU A 217 -8.22 -22.52 -20.57
CA LEU A 217 -7.90 -22.19 -21.95
C LEU A 217 -7.87 -23.44 -22.83
N ALA A 218 -7.12 -24.45 -22.43
CA ALA A 218 -7.01 -25.71 -23.15
C ALA A 218 -8.39 -26.39 -23.32
N ARG A 219 -9.22 -26.37 -22.27
CA ARG A 219 -10.58 -26.95 -22.32
C ARG A 219 -11.49 -26.22 -23.31
N VAL A 220 -11.48 -24.89 -23.33
CA VAL A 220 -12.30 -24.10 -24.24
C VAL A 220 -11.87 -24.35 -25.68
N ARG A 221 -10.55 -24.36 -25.97
CA ARG A 221 -10.03 -24.61 -27.32
C ARG A 221 -10.28 -26.06 -27.77
N ALA A 222 -10.16 -27.02 -26.88
CA ALA A 222 -10.53 -28.43 -27.18
C ALA A 222 -12.03 -28.56 -27.53
N SER A 223 -12.90 -27.86 -26.79
CA SER A 223 -14.35 -27.84 -27.11
C SER A 223 -14.62 -27.21 -28.46
N TYR A 224 -13.94 -26.10 -28.80
CA TYR A 224 -14.02 -25.48 -30.12
C TYR A 224 -13.62 -26.45 -31.25
N LEU A 225 -12.46 -27.12 -31.12
CA LEU A 225 -11.99 -28.11 -32.09
C LEU A 225 -13.00 -29.25 -32.26
N THR A 226 -13.49 -29.81 -31.15
CA THR A 226 -14.47 -30.91 -31.21
C THR A 226 -15.76 -30.49 -31.86
N SER A 227 -16.29 -29.32 -31.53
CA SER A 227 -17.55 -28.80 -32.12
C SER A 227 -17.39 -28.49 -33.62
N SER A 228 -16.26 -27.94 -34.03
CA SER A 228 -15.99 -27.61 -35.46
C SER A 228 -15.81 -28.87 -36.31
N MET A 229 -15.23 -29.95 -35.74
CA MET A 229 -15.02 -31.21 -36.43
C MET A 229 -16.26 -32.11 -36.46
N GLN A 230 -17.32 -31.77 -35.72
CA GLN A 230 -18.50 -32.63 -35.54
C GLN A 230 -19.19 -32.98 -36.85
N SER A 231 -19.35 -32.00 -37.75
CA SER A 231 -20.00 -32.20 -39.07
C SER A 231 -19.22 -33.18 -39.95
N LEU A 232 -17.91 -33.05 -40.00
CA LEU A 232 -17.02 -33.95 -40.71
C LEU A 232 -16.97 -35.34 -40.10
N THR A 233 -16.92 -35.46 -38.79
CA THR A 233 -16.94 -36.73 -38.08
C THR A 233 -18.23 -37.48 -38.35
N HIS A 234 -19.37 -36.80 -38.39
CA HIS A 234 -20.65 -37.42 -38.69
C HIS A 234 -20.70 -37.90 -40.13
N ALA A 235 -20.17 -37.13 -41.10
CA ALA A 235 -20.08 -37.56 -42.48
C ALA A 235 -19.18 -38.79 -42.69
N VAL A 236 -18.06 -38.89 -41.94
CA VAL A 236 -17.18 -40.07 -42.02
C VAL A 236 -17.87 -41.29 -41.44
N VAL A 237 -18.55 -41.16 -40.29
CA VAL A 237 -19.29 -42.26 -39.67
C VAL A 237 -20.42 -42.74 -40.59
N GLN A 238 -21.21 -41.86 -41.18
CA GLN A 238 -22.24 -42.21 -42.12
C GLN A 238 -21.68 -42.94 -43.36
N ALA A 239 -20.56 -42.47 -43.92
CA ALA A 239 -19.91 -43.13 -45.05
C ALA A 239 -19.43 -44.53 -44.70
N ALA A 240 -18.94 -44.73 -43.44
CA ALA A 240 -18.54 -46.05 -42.96
C ALA A 240 -19.73 -47.00 -42.78
N ASP A 241 -20.84 -46.50 -42.21
CA ASP A 241 -22.07 -47.29 -42.02
C ASP A 241 -22.71 -47.70 -43.35
N HIS A 242 -22.68 -46.85 -44.36
CA HIS A 242 -23.14 -47.21 -45.70
C HIS A 242 -22.33 -48.33 -46.35
N VAL A 243 -21.04 -48.40 -46.07
CA VAL A 243 -20.14 -49.49 -46.54
C VAL A 243 -20.46 -50.82 -45.87
N GLN A 244 -20.80 -50.79 -44.57
CA GLN A 244 -21.15 -52.00 -43.83
C GLN A 244 -22.54 -52.55 -44.17
N SER A 245 -23.46 -51.74 -44.62
CA SER A 245 -24.84 -52.11 -44.95
C SER A 245 -25.03 -52.65 -46.37
N GLN A 246 -24.01 -52.70 -47.19
CA GLN A 246 -24.10 -53.35 -48.50
C GLN A 246 -23.98 -54.86 -48.36
N PRO A 247 -24.94 -55.66 -48.97
CA PRO A 247 -24.92 -57.10 -48.86
C PRO A 247 -23.65 -57.67 -49.55
N SER A 248 -23.08 -58.70 -48.91
CA SER A 248 -21.80 -59.37 -49.28
C SER A 248 -21.80 -60.14 -50.61
N ASP A 249 -22.79 -59.97 -51.48
CA ASP A 249 -22.91 -60.68 -52.74
C ASP A 249 -22.30 -59.93 -53.97
N MET A 250 -21.48 -58.95 -53.75
CA MET A 250 -20.79 -58.21 -54.80
C MET A 250 -19.49 -58.91 -55.24
N PRO A 251 -19.24 -59.06 -56.56
CA PRO A 251 -18.02 -59.72 -57.03
C PRO A 251 -16.77 -58.94 -56.65
N ARG A 252 -15.65 -59.66 -56.52
CA ARG A 252 -14.33 -59.17 -56.03
C ARG A 252 -13.79 -57.90 -56.73
N GLU A 253 -14.32 -57.54 -57.90
CA GLU A 253 -13.98 -56.30 -58.60
C GLU A 253 -14.51 -55.03 -57.94
N ALA A 254 -15.46 -55.17 -57.01
CA ALA A 254 -15.97 -54.06 -56.24
C ALA A 254 -15.02 -53.58 -55.13
N HIS A 255 -13.94 -54.30 -54.82
CA HIS A 255 -12.90 -53.86 -53.89
C HIS A 255 -12.24 -52.50 -54.30
N VAL A 256 -12.25 -52.18 -55.58
CA VAL A 256 -11.74 -50.86 -56.04
C VAL A 256 -12.68 -49.71 -55.66
N LYS A 257 -13.98 -49.97 -55.42
CA LYS A 257 -14.92 -48.97 -54.88
C LYS A 257 -14.74 -48.61 -53.38
N TYR A 258 -13.95 -49.40 -52.67
CA TYR A 258 -13.56 -49.08 -51.27
C TYR A 258 -12.76 -47.78 -51.17
N VAL A 259 -12.17 -47.33 -52.26
CA VAL A 259 -11.46 -46.02 -52.32
C VAL A 259 -12.43 -44.86 -52.15
N CYS A 260 -13.74 -45.00 -52.40
CA CYS A 260 -14.74 -43.96 -52.26
C CYS A 260 -15.01 -43.60 -50.76
N GLY A 261 -14.83 -44.54 -49.84
CA GLY A 261 -14.93 -44.27 -48.40
C GLY A 261 -13.69 -43.56 -47.83
N ALA A 262 -12.57 -43.62 -48.55
CA ALA A 262 -11.36 -42.94 -48.12
C ALA A 262 -11.43 -41.40 -48.30
N ALA A 263 -12.23 -40.86 -49.19
CA ALA A 263 -12.33 -39.44 -49.43
C ALA A 263 -12.86 -38.62 -48.24
N PRO A 264 -13.99 -39.00 -47.60
CA PRO A 264 -14.45 -38.31 -46.39
C PRO A 264 -13.47 -38.37 -45.24
N PHE A 265 -12.81 -39.51 -45.05
CA PHE A 265 -11.80 -39.70 -44.02
C PHE A 265 -10.53 -38.86 -44.29
N SER A 266 -10.08 -38.80 -45.57
CA SER A 266 -8.91 -38.00 -45.91
C SER A 266 -9.20 -36.50 -45.77
N GLU A 267 -10.41 -36.02 -46.07
CA GLU A 267 -10.86 -34.65 -45.80
C GLU A 267 -10.90 -34.35 -44.30
N TRP A 268 -11.46 -35.25 -43.50
CA TRP A 268 -11.48 -35.13 -42.05
C TRP A 268 -10.07 -35.06 -41.48
N LEU A 269 -9.16 -35.94 -41.88
CA LEU A 269 -7.78 -35.95 -41.44
C LEU A 269 -7.05 -34.64 -41.82
N ARG A 270 -7.22 -34.18 -43.05
CA ARG A 270 -6.63 -32.93 -43.51
C ARG A 270 -7.16 -31.73 -42.71
N ALA A 271 -8.46 -31.65 -42.50
CA ALA A 271 -9.09 -30.62 -41.72
C ALA A 271 -8.60 -30.61 -40.27
N LEU A 272 -8.45 -31.81 -39.64
CA LEU A 272 -7.91 -31.96 -38.31
C LEU A 272 -6.46 -31.44 -38.19
N VAL A 273 -5.60 -31.81 -39.14
CA VAL A 273 -4.21 -31.34 -39.17
C VAL A 273 -4.15 -29.82 -39.32
N MET A 274 -4.89 -29.23 -40.22
CA MET A 274 -4.92 -27.78 -40.42
C MET A 274 -5.44 -27.03 -39.20
N MET A 275 -6.46 -27.55 -38.52
CA MET A 275 -6.97 -26.94 -37.28
C MET A 275 -5.95 -27.06 -36.14
N MET A 276 -5.27 -28.19 -36.03
CA MET A 276 -4.23 -28.35 -35.01
C MET A 276 -3.02 -27.46 -35.26
N GLU A 277 -2.59 -27.28 -36.51
CA GLU A 277 -1.52 -26.34 -36.88
C GLU A 277 -1.92 -24.90 -36.56
N SER A 278 -3.16 -24.51 -36.82
CA SER A 278 -3.70 -23.20 -36.46
C SER A 278 -3.68 -22.97 -34.95
N GLU A 279 -4.11 -23.94 -34.15
CA GLU A 279 -4.08 -23.86 -32.71
C GLU A 279 -2.65 -23.85 -32.16
N GLN A 280 -1.77 -24.65 -32.73
CA GLN A 280 -0.35 -24.63 -32.36
C GLN A 280 0.30 -23.27 -32.62
N ALA A 281 0.01 -22.64 -33.73
CA ALA A 281 0.48 -21.28 -34.04
C ALA A 281 -0.06 -20.26 -33.02
N ALA A 282 -1.37 -20.35 -32.68
CA ALA A 282 -1.95 -19.50 -31.64
C ALA A 282 -1.30 -19.70 -30.28
N VAL A 283 -1.09 -20.94 -29.83
CA VAL A 283 -0.42 -21.26 -28.57
C VAL A 283 1.03 -20.76 -28.57
N SER A 284 1.77 -20.97 -29.67
CA SER A 284 3.15 -20.48 -29.79
C SER A 284 3.28 -18.96 -29.73
N SER A 285 2.23 -18.23 -30.09
CA SER A 285 2.21 -16.76 -29.95
C SER A 285 1.95 -16.28 -28.52
N LEU A 286 1.38 -17.13 -27.66
CA LEU A 286 1.08 -16.82 -26.26
C LEU A 286 2.31 -16.96 -25.35
N PHE A 287 3.22 -17.84 -25.67
CA PHE A 287 4.44 -18.14 -24.94
C PHE A 287 5.69 -17.75 -25.70
#